data_c8242b9ab758487431db6bbe007829b0
#
_entry.id   c8242b9ab758487431db6bbe007829b0
#
_cell.length_a   1.000
_cell.length_b   1.000
_cell.length_c   1.000
_cell.angle_alpha   90.00
_cell.angle_beta   90.00
_cell.angle_gamma   90.00
#
_symmetry.space_group_name_H-M   'P 1'
#
loop_
_entity.id
_entity.type
_entity.pdbx_description
1 polymer ?
#
loop_
_entity_poly.entity_id
_entity_poly.type
_entity_poly.pdbx_seq_one_letter_code
_entity_poly.pdbx_strand_id
1 'polypeptide(L)'
;RVRDDEIRVDEVVEAIIDPEEEEAALNAIAEEASEAALNEDEEAEAEEDEDEEVSEEDGAAIASANLEELRQNALSHFEIVSVKFDSMVVVLEKHGSAHPDYVAARQAITEDLLKVRFATRQIESLCESLRQRVNTIRQLERGIRDICVNNVHMPLEYFREHFAPNLVDVNWVENELNRSHKDWNNALERFKFSIMEKQTKLLDMQKLSRLSIEELKDINKD
;
A
#
# COMPACT_ATOMS: atom_id res chain seq x y z
N ARG A 1 7.91 6.57 13.31
CA ARG A 1 7.74 8.03 13.30
C ARG A 1 6.70 8.47 14.34
N VAL A 2 5.46 7.91 14.36
CA VAL A 2 4.48 8.19 15.42
C VAL A 2 5.01 7.75 16.78
N ARG A 3 5.72 6.62 16.86
CA ARG A 3 6.38 6.12 18.09
C ARG A 3 7.46 7.08 18.62
N ASP A 4 8.17 7.75 17.72
CA ASP A 4 9.30 8.64 18.01
C ASP A 4 8.87 10.12 18.09
N ASP A 5 7.56 10.40 18.11
CA ASP A 5 6.94 11.73 18.12
C ASP A 5 7.37 12.66 16.95
N GLU A 6 7.85 12.08 15.86
CA GLU A 6 8.19 12.84 14.63
C GLU A 6 6.93 13.28 13.85
N ILE A 7 5.83 12.53 13.98
CA ILE A 7 4.55 12.77 13.32
C ILE A 7 3.45 12.53 14.35
N ARG A 8 2.47 13.42 14.43
CA ARG A 8 1.30 13.24 15.28
C ARG A 8 0.42 12.11 14.76
N VAL A 9 -0.26 11.41 15.69
CA VAL A 9 -1.10 10.27 15.30
C VAL A 9 -2.29 10.69 14.44
N ASP A 10 -2.90 11.83 14.72
CA ASP A 10 -4.03 12.40 13.97
C ASP A 10 -3.68 12.80 12.52
N GLU A 11 -2.40 13.00 12.23
CA GLU A 11 -1.93 13.19 10.86
C GLU A 11 -1.88 11.87 10.05
N VAL A 12 -1.94 10.73 10.71
CA VAL A 12 -1.82 9.39 10.11
C VAL A 12 -3.14 8.63 10.19
N VAL A 13 -3.79 8.66 11.35
CA VAL A 13 -5.00 7.89 11.68
C VAL A 13 -6.05 8.81 12.24
N GLU A 14 -7.26 8.80 11.68
CA GLU A 14 -8.42 9.52 12.20
C GLU A 14 -9.16 8.72 13.28
N ALA A 15 -9.26 7.40 13.06
CA ALA A 15 -9.90 6.47 13.99
C ALA A 15 -9.45 5.05 13.76
N ILE A 16 -9.63 4.20 14.77
CA ILE A 16 -9.61 2.74 14.61
C ILE A 16 -11.04 2.27 14.84
N ILE A 17 -11.58 1.57 13.85
CA ILE A 17 -12.97 1.13 13.84
C ILE A 17 -12.97 -0.35 14.25
N ASP A 18 -13.68 -0.66 15.33
CA ASP A 18 -14.07 -2.04 15.58
C ASP A 18 -15.38 -2.29 14.82
N PRO A 19 -15.39 -3.20 13.82
CA PRO A 19 -16.61 -3.46 13.05
C PRO A 19 -17.77 -3.95 13.92
N GLU A 20 -17.50 -4.59 15.06
CA GLU A 20 -18.55 -5.02 16.00
C GLU A 20 -19.14 -3.83 16.77
N GLU A 21 -18.32 -2.84 17.13
CA GLU A 21 -18.77 -1.60 17.77
C GLU A 21 -19.51 -0.69 16.79
N GLU A 22 -19.08 -0.60 15.54
CA GLU A 22 -19.77 0.20 14.52
C GLU A 22 -21.14 -0.39 14.17
N GLU A 23 -21.24 -1.73 14.06
CA GLU A 23 -22.51 -2.42 13.82
C GLU A 23 -23.45 -2.28 15.04
N ALA A 24 -22.91 -2.33 16.26
CA ALA A 24 -23.67 -2.10 17.49
C ALA A 24 -24.16 -0.65 17.60
N ALA A 25 -23.33 0.33 17.24
CA ALA A 25 -23.70 1.75 17.22
C ALA A 25 -24.76 2.06 16.16
N LEU A 26 -24.64 1.49 14.95
CA LEU A 26 -25.63 1.63 13.90
C LEU A 26 -26.99 1.00 14.29
N ASN A 27 -26.94 -0.17 14.94
CA ASN A 27 -28.16 -0.83 15.43
C ASN A 27 -28.81 -0.03 16.56
N ALA A 28 -28.04 0.55 17.49
CA ALA A 28 -28.56 1.42 18.55
C ALA A 28 -29.24 2.67 17.97
N ILE A 29 -28.62 3.34 16.99
CA ILE A 29 -29.20 4.50 16.32
C ILE A 29 -30.49 4.11 15.55
N ALA A 30 -30.51 2.92 14.92
CA ALA A 30 -31.69 2.42 14.23
C ALA A 30 -32.83 2.07 15.21
N GLU A 31 -32.52 1.54 16.40
CA GLU A 31 -33.49 1.28 17.45
C GLU A 31 -34.04 2.59 18.04
N GLU A 32 -33.19 3.59 18.34
CA GLU A 32 -33.63 4.91 18.79
C GLU A 32 -34.50 5.64 17.76
N ALA A 33 -34.11 5.58 16.48
CA ALA A 33 -34.92 6.14 15.41
C ALA A 33 -36.27 5.41 15.24
N SER A 34 -36.32 4.12 15.51
CA SER A 34 -37.55 3.32 15.51
C SER A 34 -38.45 3.62 16.71
N GLU A 35 -37.87 3.84 17.90
CA GLU A 35 -38.62 4.24 19.10
C GLU A 35 -39.11 5.67 18.99
N ALA A 36 -38.33 6.60 18.44
CA ALA A 36 -38.74 7.98 18.17
C ALA A 36 -39.91 8.05 17.16
N ALA A 37 -39.92 7.20 16.16
CA ALA A 37 -41.03 7.13 15.17
C ALA A 37 -42.33 6.54 15.75
N LEU A 38 -42.28 5.85 16.89
CA LEU A 38 -43.44 5.29 17.55
C LEU A 38 -44.05 6.27 18.59
N ASN A 39 -43.35 7.35 18.98
CA ASN A 39 -43.76 8.33 19.99
C ASN A 39 -44.19 9.68 19.41
N GLU A 40 -44.50 9.81 18.11
CA GLU A 40 -45.00 11.05 17.48
C GLU A 40 -46.49 11.29 17.76
N ASP A 41 -46.97 11.09 18.96
CA ASP A 41 -48.36 11.49 19.34
C ASP A 41 -48.51 11.92 20.82
N GLU A 42 -47.57 12.73 21.35
CA GLU A 42 -47.85 13.52 22.56
C GLU A 42 -46.88 14.72 22.69
N GLU A 43 -47.46 15.91 22.49
CA GLU A 43 -47.18 17.25 23.02
C GLU A 43 -45.72 17.68 23.28
N ALA A 44 -45.29 18.69 22.52
CA ALA A 44 -44.17 19.57 22.75
C ALA A 44 -44.26 20.32 24.08
N GLU A 45 -43.41 20.03 25.04
CA GLU A 45 -42.94 21.01 26.04
C GLU A 45 -41.42 21.16 25.88
N ALA A 46 -41.03 22.42 25.64
CA ALA A 46 -39.63 22.83 25.51
C ALA A 46 -38.91 22.66 26.83
N GLU A 47 -37.97 21.75 26.92
CA GLU A 47 -36.93 21.77 27.92
C GLU A 47 -35.75 22.59 27.35
N GLU A 48 -35.44 23.68 28.07
CA GLU A 48 -34.26 24.50 27.82
C GLU A 48 -33.03 23.64 28.11
N ASP A 49 -32.24 23.33 27.04
CA ASP A 49 -30.92 22.78 27.15
C ASP A 49 -30.07 23.75 27.98
N GLU A 50 -29.72 23.34 29.21
CA GLU A 50 -28.62 23.94 29.96
C GLU A 50 -27.32 23.60 29.20
N ASP A 51 -26.86 24.52 28.35
CA ASP A 51 -25.51 24.53 27.81
C ASP A 51 -24.53 24.54 29.00
N GLU A 52 -24.06 23.36 29.43
CA GLU A 52 -22.86 23.25 30.25
C GLU A 52 -21.70 23.82 29.45
N GLU A 53 -21.33 25.07 29.66
CA GLU A 53 -20.11 25.68 29.19
C GLU A 53 -18.91 24.86 29.73
N VAL A 54 -18.50 23.83 28.94
CA VAL A 54 -17.24 23.11 29.20
C VAL A 54 -16.13 24.15 29.08
N SER A 55 -15.40 24.38 30.16
CA SER A 55 -14.32 25.37 30.16
C SER A 55 -13.31 25.04 29.08
N GLU A 56 -12.70 26.04 28.43
CA GLU A 56 -11.71 25.83 27.38
C GLU A 56 -10.53 24.94 27.87
N GLU A 57 -10.21 24.97 29.14
CA GLU A 57 -9.17 24.14 29.77
C GLU A 57 -9.62 22.66 29.88
N ASP A 58 -10.87 22.38 30.23
CA ASP A 58 -11.42 21.03 30.32
C ASP A 58 -11.56 20.41 28.94
N GLY A 59 -11.99 21.19 27.93
CA GLY A 59 -12.05 20.78 26.53
C GLY A 59 -10.68 20.40 25.96
N ALA A 60 -9.64 21.17 26.27
CA ALA A 60 -8.27 20.88 25.85
C ALA A 60 -7.70 19.63 26.55
N ALA A 61 -8.02 19.39 27.80
CA ALA A 61 -7.60 18.20 28.54
C ALA A 61 -8.26 16.93 27.99
N ILE A 62 -9.56 16.97 27.68
CA ILE A 62 -10.31 15.86 27.09
C ILE A 62 -9.76 15.56 25.67
N ALA A 63 -9.52 16.57 24.84
CA ALA A 63 -8.96 16.40 23.51
C ALA A 63 -7.54 15.78 23.56
N SER A 64 -6.73 16.17 24.55
CA SER A 64 -5.40 15.59 24.74
C SER A 64 -5.46 14.12 25.20
N ALA A 65 -6.40 13.76 26.07
CA ALA A 65 -6.62 12.40 26.53
C ALA A 65 -7.09 11.49 25.38
N ASN A 66 -8.04 11.96 24.59
CA ASN A 66 -8.54 11.23 23.41
C ASN A 66 -7.43 11.01 22.37
N LEU A 67 -6.54 12.00 22.18
CA LEU A 67 -5.41 11.88 21.25
C LEU A 67 -4.39 10.84 21.73
N GLU A 68 -4.11 10.79 23.04
CA GLU A 68 -3.21 9.80 23.62
C GLU A 68 -3.81 8.39 23.58
N GLU A 69 -5.10 8.25 23.81
CA GLU A 69 -5.81 6.97 23.65
C GLU A 69 -5.77 6.50 22.20
N LEU A 70 -6.06 7.37 21.22
CA LEU A 70 -5.94 7.07 19.79
C LEU A 70 -4.51 6.63 19.45
N ARG A 71 -3.51 7.30 20.03
CA ARG A 71 -2.10 6.97 19.82
C ARG A 71 -1.77 5.56 20.32
N GLN A 72 -2.19 5.21 21.51
CA GLN A 72 -1.94 3.89 22.10
C GLN A 72 -2.63 2.79 21.31
N ASN A 73 -3.90 3.01 20.94
CA ASN A 73 -4.68 2.08 20.12
C ASN A 73 -4.05 1.89 18.74
N ALA A 74 -3.62 2.98 18.08
CA ALA A 74 -2.95 2.92 16.79
C ALA A 74 -1.63 2.18 16.86
N LEU A 75 -0.79 2.46 17.86
CA LEU A 75 0.50 1.77 18.03
C LEU A 75 0.31 0.28 18.29
N SER A 76 -0.64 -0.10 19.15
CA SER A 76 -0.94 -1.52 19.43
C SER A 76 -1.43 -2.24 18.17
N HIS A 77 -2.32 -1.59 17.41
CA HIS A 77 -2.84 -2.16 16.16
C HIS A 77 -1.74 -2.34 15.10
N PHE A 78 -0.89 -1.32 14.89
CA PHE A 78 0.23 -1.42 13.96
C PHE A 78 1.30 -2.41 14.39
N GLU A 79 1.46 -2.68 15.67
CA GLU A 79 2.35 -3.73 16.15
C GLU A 79 1.85 -5.12 15.72
N ILE A 80 0.54 -5.39 15.85
CA ILE A 80 -0.10 -6.62 15.36
C ILE A 80 0.09 -6.76 13.85
N VAL A 81 -0.18 -5.69 13.08
CA VAL A 81 0.00 -5.68 11.62
C VAL A 81 1.46 -5.92 11.26
N SER A 82 2.43 -5.34 11.98
CA SER A 82 3.87 -5.54 11.74
C SER A 82 4.28 -7.01 11.91
N VAL A 83 3.83 -7.66 12.98
CA VAL A 83 4.13 -9.09 13.22
C VAL A 83 3.54 -9.98 12.11
N LYS A 84 2.30 -9.69 11.69
CA LYS A 84 1.66 -10.42 10.57
C LYS A 84 2.41 -10.17 9.26
N PHE A 85 2.86 -8.94 9.02
CA PHE A 85 3.64 -8.59 7.83
C PHE A 85 4.98 -9.32 7.78
N ASP A 86 5.72 -9.37 8.88
CA ASP A 86 6.99 -10.11 8.96
C ASP A 86 6.78 -11.60 8.69
N SER A 87 5.71 -12.19 9.22
CA SER A 87 5.34 -13.58 8.95
C SER A 87 4.99 -13.80 7.47
N MET A 88 4.25 -12.88 6.86
CA MET A 88 3.92 -12.92 5.42
C MET A 88 5.18 -12.84 4.55
N VAL A 89 6.14 -11.98 4.90
CA VAL A 89 7.42 -11.85 4.17
C VAL A 89 8.20 -13.16 4.20
N VAL A 90 8.26 -13.86 5.34
CA VAL A 90 8.91 -15.18 5.45
C VAL A 90 8.24 -16.21 4.53
N VAL A 91 6.92 -16.21 4.43
CA VAL A 91 6.18 -17.10 3.52
C VAL A 91 6.46 -16.75 2.06
N LEU A 92 6.47 -15.45 1.73
CA LEU A 92 6.80 -14.96 0.38
C LEU A 92 8.21 -15.40 -0.07
N GLU A 93 9.20 -15.29 0.81
CA GLU A 93 10.59 -15.66 0.49
C GLU A 93 10.77 -17.17 0.30
N LYS A 94 9.99 -17.99 1.02
CA LYS A 94 10.08 -19.46 0.95
C LYS A 94 9.27 -20.07 -0.20
N HIS A 95 8.09 -19.54 -0.45
CA HIS A 95 7.09 -20.19 -1.30
C HIS A 95 6.66 -19.35 -2.51
N GLY A 96 7.02 -18.06 -2.53
CA GLY A 96 6.64 -17.13 -3.60
C GLY A 96 5.22 -16.56 -3.44
N SER A 97 4.87 -15.60 -4.32
CA SER A 97 3.63 -14.81 -4.23
C SER A 97 2.35 -15.59 -4.62
N ALA A 98 2.49 -16.70 -5.35
CA ALA A 98 1.35 -17.53 -5.77
C ALA A 98 0.91 -18.57 -4.72
N HIS A 99 1.64 -18.71 -3.61
CA HIS A 99 1.34 -19.72 -2.59
C HIS A 99 0.08 -19.34 -1.79
N PRO A 100 -0.83 -20.30 -1.50
CA PRO A 100 -2.08 -20.03 -0.78
C PRO A 100 -1.86 -19.39 0.61
N ASP A 101 -0.80 -19.80 1.33
CA ASP A 101 -0.49 -19.25 2.65
C ASP A 101 -0.08 -17.76 2.56
N TYR A 102 0.61 -17.36 1.49
CA TYR A 102 0.91 -15.96 1.25
C TYR A 102 -0.35 -15.15 0.97
N VAL A 103 -1.24 -15.69 0.14
CA VAL A 103 -2.53 -15.04 -0.18
C VAL A 103 -3.38 -14.89 1.07
N ALA A 104 -3.46 -15.92 1.91
CA ALA A 104 -4.20 -15.89 3.18
C ALA A 104 -3.59 -14.88 4.16
N ALA A 105 -2.26 -14.85 4.31
CA ALA A 105 -1.57 -13.89 5.18
C ALA A 105 -1.77 -12.43 4.71
N ARG A 106 -1.73 -12.19 3.39
CA ARG A 106 -2.01 -10.89 2.80
C ARG A 106 -3.46 -10.45 3.07
N GLN A 107 -4.41 -11.37 2.92
CA GLN A 107 -5.81 -11.11 3.20
C GLN A 107 -6.03 -10.72 4.67
N ALA A 108 -5.43 -11.45 5.61
CA ALA A 108 -5.53 -11.14 7.04
C ALA A 108 -4.97 -9.76 7.40
N ILE A 109 -3.88 -9.33 6.75
CA ILE A 109 -3.33 -7.98 6.92
C ILE A 109 -4.28 -6.93 6.32
N THR A 110 -4.89 -7.22 5.17
CA THR A 110 -5.85 -6.32 4.54
C THR A 110 -7.06 -6.09 5.44
N GLU A 111 -7.61 -7.13 6.05
CA GLU A 111 -8.73 -7.05 7.00
C GLU A 111 -8.38 -6.20 8.22
N ASP A 112 -7.17 -6.34 8.77
CA ASP A 112 -6.73 -5.49 9.87
C ASP A 112 -6.54 -4.02 9.43
N LEU A 113 -5.99 -3.77 8.24
CA LEU A 113 -5.82 -2.40 7.75
C LEU A 113 -7.14 -1.70 7.40
N LEU A 114 -8.19 -2.45 7.05
CA LEU A 114 -9.53 -1.92 6.81
C LEU A 114 -10.20 -1.39 8.09
N LYS A 115 -9.75 -1.85 9.27
CA LYS A 115 -10.20 -1.32 10.56
C LYS A 115 -9.60 0.05 10.89
N VAL A 116 -8.58 0.49 10.13
CA VAL A 116 -7.90 1.77 10.36
C VAL A 116 -8.45 2.81 9.39
N ARG A 117 -9.05 3.86 9.93
CA ARG A 117 -9.41 5.05 9.16
C ARG A 117 -8.21 5.97 9.05
N PHE A 118 -7.52 5.89 7.94
CA PHE A 118 -6.35 6.72 7.69
C PHE A 118 -6.75 8.15 7.35
N ALA A 119 -5.96 9.11 7.84
CA ALA A 119 -6.10 10.51 7.44
C ALA A 119 -5.95 10.67 5.92
N THR A 120 -6.82 11.48 5.32
CA THR A 120 -6.86 11.70 3.86
C THR A 120 -5.50 12.07 3.29
N ARG A 121 -4.77 12.96 3.97
CA ARG A 121 -3.40 13.37 3.58
C ARG A 121 -2.44 12.18 3.50
N GLN A 122 -2.57 11.22 4.42
CA GLN A 122 -1.73 10.03 4.43
C GLN A 122 -2.04 9.11 3.25
N ILE A 123 -3.33 8.93 2.94
CA ILE A 123 -3.77 8.15 1.76
C ILE A 123 -3.22 8.77 0.47
N GLU A 124 -3.35 10.08 0.30
CA GLU A 124 -2.82 10.80 -0.86
C GLU A 124 -1.30 10.63 -1.00
N SER A 125 -0.56 10.74 0.10
CA SER A 125 0.89 10.54 0.13
C SER A 125 1.30 9.12 -0.27
N LEU A 126 0.57 8.11 0.20
CA LEU A 126 0.81 6.70 -0.16
C LEU A 126 0.50 6.45 -1.64
N CYS A 127 -0.62 6.97 -2.14
CA CYS A 127 -1.00 6.86 -3.55
C CYS A 127 0.04 7.53 -4.47
N GLU A 128 0.51 8.72 -4.11
CA GLU A 128 1.53 9.42 -4.89
C GLU A 128 2.86 8.67 -4.89
N SER A 129 3.29 8.14 -3.73
CA SER A 129 4.48 7.30 -3.61
C SER A 129 4.40 6.06 -4.51
N LEU A 130 3.23 5.40 -4.55
CA LEU A 130 2.98 4.25 -5.42
C LEU A 130 3.05 4.63 -6.90
N ARG A 131 2.38 5.73 -7.30
CA ARG A 131 2.42 6.25 -8.67
C ARG A 131 3.84 6.56 -9.14
N GLN A 132 4.64 7.20 -8.29
CA GLN A 132 6.04 7.51 -8.58
C GLN A 132 6.87 6.24 -8.79
N ARG A 133 6.69 5.21 -7.98
CA ARG A 133 7.37 3.92 -8.14
C ARG A 133 6.99 3.25 -9.47
N VAL A 134 5.71 3.19 -9.80
CA VAL A 134 5.23 2.61 -11.07
C VAL A 134 5.74 3.40 -12.27
N ASN A 135 5.75 4.73 -12.21
CA ASN A 135 6.31 5.56 -13.27
C ASN A 135 7.81 5.31 -13.47
N THR A 136 8.57 5.16 -12.38
CA THR A 136 10.00 4.83 -12.46
C THR A 136 10.22 3.46 -13.09
N ILE A 137 9.43 2.45 -12.74
CA ILE A 137 9.45 1.11 -13.36
C ILE A 137 9.21 1.23 -14.88
N ARG A 138 8.14 1.93 -15.28
CA ARG A 138 7.81 2.14 -16.70
C ARG A 138 8.91 2.88 -17.46
N GLN A 139 9.60 3.83 -16.83
CA GLN A 139 10.74 4.54 -17.43
C GLN A 139 11.94 3.61 -17.63
N LEU A 140 12.27 2.78 -16.64
CA LEU A 140 13.36 1.80 -16.76
C LEU A 140 13.07 0.77 -17.84
N GLU A 141 11.86 0.23 -17.91
CA GLU A 141 11.42 -0.71 -18.98
C GLU A 141 11.52 -0.08 -20.36
N ARG A 142 11.01 1.16 -20.52
CA ARG A 142 11.13 1.89 -21.80
C ARG A 142 12.60 2.10 -22.18
N GLY A 143 13.44 2.49 -21.21
CA GLY A 143 14.86 2.69 -21.43
C GLY A 143 15.58 1.41 -21.87
N ILE A 144 15.25 0.24 -21.31
CA ILE A 144 15.79 -1.04 -21.75
C ILE A 144 15.29 -1.37 -23.16
N ARG A 145 13.99 -1.20 -23.41
CA ARG A 145 13.41 -1.41 -24.76
C ARG A 145 14.08 -0.53 -25.80
N ASP A 146 14.29 0.75 -25.50
CA ASP A 146 14.94 1.69 -26.43
C ASP A 146 16.37 1.28 -26.73
N ILE A 147 17.12 0.80 -25.74
CA ILE A 147 18.45 0.25 -25.97
C ILE A 147 18.38 -0.99 -26.87
N CYS A 148 17.55 -1.97 -26.51
CA CYS A 148 17.50 -3.25 -27.23
C CYS A 148 16.93 -3.10 -28.66
N VAL A 149 15.89 -2.31 -28.85
CA VAL A 149 15.21 -2.20 -30.15
C VAL A 149 15.85 -1.14 -31.04
N ASN A 150 16.13 0.06 -30.51
CA ASN A 150 16.59 1.17 -31.32
C ASN A 150 18.12 1.19 -31.49
N ASN A 151 18.90 0.86 -30.44
CA ASN A 151 20.36 0.94 -30.49
C ASN A 151 20.99 -0.40 -30.88
N VAL A 152 20.44 -1.51 -30.38
CA VAL A 152 20.92 -2.89 -30.70
C VAL A 152 20.28 -3.44 -31.95
N HIS A 153 19.17 -2.86 -32.44
CA HIS A 153 18.38 -3.32 -33.58
C HIS A 153 17.79 -4.72 -33.41
N MET A 154 17.49 -5.10 -32.16
CA MET A 154 16.79 -6.35 -31.87
C MET A 154 15.34 -6.24 -32.34
N PRO A 155 14.77 -7.24 -33.02
CA PRO A 155 13.36 -7.24 -33.39
C PRO A 155 12.46 -7.09 -32.16
N LEU A 156 11.45 -6.21 -32.23
CA LEU A 156 10.56 -5.92 -31.13
C LEU A 156 9.82 -7.16 -30.61
N GLU A 157 9.41 -8.05 -31.51
CA GLU A 157 8.72 -9.30 -31.13
C GLU A 157 9.65 -10.22 -30.35
N TYR A 158 10.89 -10.37 -30.80
CA TYR A 158 11.92 -11.13 -30.13
C TYR A 158 12.20 -10.57 -28.72
N PHE A 159 12.33 -9.25 -28.61
CA PHE A 159 12.51 -8.57 -27.33
C PHE A 159 11.35 -8.86 -26.37
N ARG A 160 10.10 -8.75 -26.84
CA ARG A 160 8.91 -9.01 -26.01
C ARG A 160 8.86 -10.46 -25.52
N GLU A 161 9.16 -11.41 -26.38
CA GLU A 161 9.11 -12.83 -26.06
C GLU A 161 10.20 -13.26 -25.07
N HIS A 162 11.40 -12.71 -25.21
CA HIS A 162 12.58 -13.18 -24.46
C HIS A 162 12.95 -12.30 -23.27
N PHE A 163 12.63 -11.01 -23.31
CA PHE A 163 12.95 -10.08 -22.23
C PHE A 163 11.82 -9.97 -21.21
N ALA A 164 10.56 -9.90 -21.61
CA ALA A 164 9.45 -9.68 -20.69
C ALA A 164 9.40 -10.68 -19.52
N PRO A 165 9.62 -12.00 -19.73
CA PRO A 165 9.68 -12.96 -18.62
C PRO A 165 10.91 -12.80 -17.74
N ASN A 166 11.96 -12.14 -18.22
CA ASN A 166 13.28 -12.02 -17.59
C ASN A 166 13.59 -10.56 -17.18
N LEU A 167 12.58 -9.77 -16.94
CA LEU A 167 12.67 -8.34 -16.67
C LEU A 167 13.66 -7.98 -15.55
N VAL A 168 13.69 -8.79 -14.49
CA VAL A 168 14.54 -8.61 -13.30
C VAL A 168 15.75 -9.56 -13.27
N ASP A 169 15.96 -10.36 -14.32
CA ASP A 169 17.13 -11.24 -14.43
C ASP A 169 18.35 -10.43 -14.93
N VAL A 170 19.22 -10.07 -14.00
CA VAL A 170 20.44 -9.31 -14.26
C VAL A 170 21.40 -10.06 -15.23
N ASN A 171 21.31 -11.38 -15.27
CA ASN A 171 22.14 -12.22 -16.15
C ASN A 171 21.53 -12.41 -17.54
N TRP A 172 20.35 -11.84 -17.81
CA TRP A 172 19.64 -12.02 -19.08
C TRP A 172 20.51 -11.69 -20.31
N VAL A 173 21.26 -10.58 -20.25
CA VAL A 173 22.14 -10.18 -21.36
C VAL A 173 23.22 -11.23 -21.63
N GLU A 174 23.84 -11.78 -20.58
CA GLU A 174 24.87 -12.82 -20.72
C GLU A 174 24.27 -14.11 -21.29
N ASN A 175 23.12 -14.50 -20.79
CA ASN A 175 22.37 -15.65 -21.27
C ASN A 175 22.00 -15.48 -22.74
N GLU A 176 21.60 -14.28 -23.16
CA GLU A 176 21.23 -13.98 -24.53
C GLU A 176 22.44 -13.99 -25.49
N LEU A 177 23.58 -13.43 -25.06
CA LEU A 177 24.83 -13.48 -25.84
C LEU A 177 25.32 -14.90 -26.06
N ASN A 178 25.11 -15.80 -25.08
CA ASN A 178 25.52 -17.21 -25.16
C ASN A 178 24.55 -18.08 -25.97
N ARG A 179 23.29 -17.64 -26.19
CA ARG A 179 22.25 -18.46 -26.83
C ARG A 179 22.46 -18.69 -28.33
N SER A 180 22.91 -17.67 -29.05
CA SER A 180 23.13 -17.76 -30.48
C SER A 180 23.92 -16.58 -31.02
N HIS A 181 24.72 -16.82 -32.07
CA HIS A 181 25.35 -15.73 -32.81
C HIS A 181 24.29 -15.04 -33.69
N LYS A 182 23.81 -13.90 -33.21
CA LYS A 182 22.87 -13.03 -33.92
C LYS A 182 23.57 -11.76 -34.35
N ASP A 183 23.08 -11.12 -35.41
CA ASP A 183 23.68 -9.91 -35.99
C ASP A 183 23.80 -8.77 -34.97
N TRP A 184 22.95 -8.76 -33.96
CA TRP A 184 22.95 -7.74 -32.91
C TRP A 184 23.80 -8.04 -31.66
N ASN A 185 24.43 -9.22 -31.56
CA ASN A 185 25.22 -9.59 -30.39
C ASN A 185 26.35 -8.60 -30.09
N ASN A 186 27.08 -8.12 -31.07
CA ASN A 186 28.15 -7.14 -30.90
C ASN A 186 27.62 -5.79 -30.34
N ALA A 187 26.44 -5.39 -30.76
CA ALA A 187 25.78 -4.19 -30.25
C ALA A 187 25.25 -4.43 -28.82
N LEU A 188 24.64 -5.59 -28.57
CA LEU A 188 24.14 -5.96 -27.26
C LEU A 188 25.25 -5.97 -26.19
N GLU A 189 26.43 -6.49 -26.53
CA GLU A 189 27.60 -6.50 -25.65
C GLU A 189 28.03 -5.08 -25.25
N ARG A 190 28.01 -4.13 -26.19
CA ARG A 190 28.35 -2.72 -25.89
C ARG A 190 27.40 -2.08 -24.88
N PHE A 191 26.13 -2.44 -24.89
CA PHE A 191 25.11 -1.89 -24.01
C PHE A 191 24.84 -2.76 -22.77
N LYS A 192 25.57 -3.88 -22.59
CA LYS A 192 25.40 -4.82 -21.49
C LYS A 192 25.29 -4.14 -20.13
N PHE A 193 26.27 -3.31 -19.76
CA PHE A 193 26.28 -2.65 -18.45
C PHE A 193 25.09 -1.70 -18.27
N SER A 194 24.67 -0.98 -19.30
CA SER A 194 23.53 -0.07 -19.21
C SER A 194 22.20 -0.82 -19.03
N ILE A 195 22.04 -1.99 -19.63
CA ILE A 195 20.88 -2.85 -19.44
C ILE A 195 20.89 -3.44 -18.03
N MET A 196 22.03 -4.02 -17.61
CA MET A 196 22.21 -4.62 -16.28
C MET A 196 21.94 -3.59 -15.16
N GLU A 197 22.42 -2.36 -15.29
CA GLU A 197 22.16 -1.30 -14.32
C GLU A 197 20.65 -1.03 -14.15
N LYS A 198 19.92 -0.99 -15.25
CA LYS A 198 18.47 -0.77 -15.24
C LYS A 198 17.73 -1.98 -14.63
N GLN A 199 18.16 -3.21 -14.97
CA GLN A 199 17.60 -4.43 -14.38
C GLN A 199 17.89 -4.52 -12.88
N THR A 200 19.09 -4.14 -12.43
CA THR A 200 19.42 -4.06 -11.00
C THR A 200 18.49 -3.10 -10.28
N LYS A 201 18.24 -1.91 -10.84
CA LYS A 201 17.28 -0.95 -10.28
C LYS A 201 15.85 -1.52 -10.20
N LEU A 202 15.41 -2.25 -11.22
CA LEU A 202 14.11 -2.94 -11.20
C LEU A 202 14.06 -4.02 -10.11
N LEU A 203 15.11 -4.81 -9.99
CA LEU A 203 15.23 -5.83 -8.94
C LEU A 203 15.21 -5.22 -7.54
N ASP A 204 15.92 -4.11 -7.33
CA ASP A 204 15.94 -3.39 -6.06
C ASP A 204 14.56 -2.83 -5.71
N MET A 205 13.83 -2.31 -6.70
CA MET A 205 12.46 -1.85 -6.50
C MET A 205 11.51 -3.00 -6.14
N GLN A 206 11.65 -4.15 -6.77
CA GLN A 206 10.89 -5.35 -6.43
C GLN A 206 11.19 -5.82 -4.99
N LYS A 207 12.46 -5.86 -4.60
CA LYS A 207 12.85 -6.22 -3.24
C LYS A 207 12.33 -5.25 -2.20
N LEU A 208 12.39 -3.95 -2.49
CA LEU A 208 11.93 -2.91 -1.57
C LEU A 208 10.41 -2.92 -1.39
N SER A 209 9.66 -3.19 -2.45
CA SER A 209 8.19 -3.22 -2.40
C SER A 209 7.63 -4.56 -1.91
N ARG A 210 8.44 -5.62 -1.89
CA ARG A 210 8.00 -7.00 -1.59
C ARG A 210 6.86 -7.50 -2.49
N LEU A 211 6.71 -6.88 -3.66
CA LEU A 211 5.72 -7.23 -4.69
C LEU A 211 6.43 -7.43 -6.02
N SER A 212 5.88 -8.27 -6.89
CA SER A 212 6.39 -8.39 -8.25
C SER A 212 6.17 -7.10 -9.05
N ILE A 213 6.98 -6.88 -10.07
CA ILE A 213 6.83 -5.70 -10.96
C ILE A 213 5.45 -5.69 -11.64
N GLU A 214 4.89 -6.85 -11.94
CA GLU A 214 3.56 -7.00 -12.55
C GLU A 214 2.45 -6.60 -11.56
N GLU A 215 2.49 -7.11 -10.33
CA GLU A 215 1.55 -6.73 -9.27
C GLU A 215 1.58 -5.22 -9.00
N LEU A 216 2.78 -4.60 -8.95
CA LEU A 216 2.91 -3.16 -8.77
C LEU A 216 2.26 -2.36 -9.90
N LYS A 217 2.36 -2.84 -11.15
CA LYS A 217 1.72 -2.19 -12.30
C LYS A 217 0.21 -2.39 -12.31
N ASP A 218 -0.27 -3.53 -11.85
CA ASP A 218 -1.69 -3.84 -11.79
C ASP A 218 -2.44 -3.00 -10.75
N ILE A 219 -1.84 -2.75 -9.59
CA ILE A 219 -2.40 -1.86 -8.57
C ILE A 219 -2.65 -0.42 -9.11
N ASN A 220 -1.90 0.03 -10.10
CA ASN A 220 -2.01 1.38 -10.68
C ASN A 220 -2.72 1.40 -12.05
N LYS A 221 -3.52 0.40 -12.39
CA LYS A 221 -4.29 0.35 -13.64
C LYS A 221 -5.63 1.08 -13.55
N ASP A 222 -6.14 1.31 -12.34
CA ASP A 222 -7.44 1.97 -12.06
C ASP A 222 -7.30 3.51 -12.03
#